data_7a23b4bb83140d91729418196c531870
#
_entry.id   7a23b4bb83140d91729418196c531870
#
_cell.length_a   1.000
_cell.length_b   1.000
_cell.length_c   1.000
_cell.angle_alpha   90.00
_cell.angle_beta   90.00
_cell.angle_gamma   90.00
#
_symmetry.space_group_name_H-M   'P 1'
#
loop_
_entity.id
_entity.type
_entity.pdbx_description
1 polymer ?
#
loop_
_entity_poly.entity_id
_entity_poly.type
_entity_poly.pdbx_seq_one_letter_code
_entity_poly.pdbx_strand_id
1 'polypeptide(L)'
;MSVVTQARAGGAARAGTTAPRTVPAPRRGAPAEAERLSRRDLWLLLVMMVGTFMAIMDGFIVNVAVPSVRADLNATSAQIELAVSGYVLVYGLLLVTGGRLGDLFGARRLFLAGIGVFTLASLAAGLASGPVPLIAFRAVQAVGAALFYPQVLAVLQTAFSGHVRARALAVFGATIGLASIAGQVLGGLLIHLDLFGLGWRNVFLVNVPIGLLALVGAGRVLPGSRVAGGGHRTGLDLTGVGLLSGALLLLTVPLVQGQHAGWPAWAWIALAAAGPVFAAFWAWERRVAALGGNPLVDPALFRRRAFSAGNAIALAFFAGNAGLFFVLTLQLQDGLGSVSYTH
;
A
#
# COMPACT_ATOMS: atom_id res chain seq x y z
N MET A 1 -8.46 31.52 90.83
CA MET A 1 -7.36 30.97 91.69
C MET A 1 -6.21 30.51 90.71
N SER A 2 -5.05 31.15 91.00
CA SER A 2 -3.69 30.79 90.79
C SER A 2 -3.24 30.51 89.29
N VAL A 3 -2.58 31.46 88.68
CA VAL A 3 -1.16 31.91 88.74
C VAL A 3 -0.24 30.75 88.51
N VAL A 4 0.62 30.79 87.43
CA VAL A 4 2.04 30.95 87.50
C VAL A 4 2.63 31.02 86.05
N THR A 5 3.27 32.10 85.86
CA THR A 5 4.30 32.61 85.00
C THR A 5 5.53 31.69 84.92
N GLN A 6 6.19 31.59 83.79
CA GLN A 6 7.67 31.65 83.54
C GLN A 6 7.95 31.27 82.09
N ALA A 7 8.71 31.89 81.33
CA ALA A 7 9.91 32.71 81.33
C ALA A 7 10.71 32.28 80.10
N ARG A 8 11.05 33.25 79.34
CA ARG A 8 12.03 33.39 78.27
C ARG A 8 13.21 32.38 78.28
N ALA A 9 13.50 31.81 77.04
CA ALA A 9 14.91 31.69 76.63
C ALA A 9 14.98 31.80 75.13
N GLY A 10 15.80 32.71 74.65
CA GLY A 10 16.04 33.00 73.24
C GLY A 10 16.92 31.93 72.60
N GLY A 11 16.63 31.68 71.35
CA GLY A 11 17.38 30.80 70.48
C GLY A 11 17.56 31.42 69.09
N ALA A 12 18.78 31.83 68.83
CA ALA A 12 19.20 32.54 67.64
C ALA A 12 18.78 31.81 66.33
N ALA A 13 18.13 32.53 65.49
CA ALA A 13 17.86 32.11 64.11
C ALA A 13 19.17 31.98 63.33
N ARG A 14 19.61 30.75 63.06
CA ARG A 14 20.64 30.48 62.04
C ARG A 14 19.95 30.61 60.66
N ALA A 15 20.30 31.67 59.93
CA ALA A 15 20.04 31.82 58.53
C ALA A 15 20.77 30.72 57.77
N GLY A 16 20.09 29.67 57.40
CA GLY A 16 20.58 28.65 56.48
C GLY A 16 20.58 29.21 55.06
N THR A 17 21.73 29.61 54.59
CA THR A 17 21.97 29.90 53.17
C THR A 17 21.74 28.61 52.36
N THR A 18 20.57 28.48 51.77
CA THR A 18 20.31 27.44 50.78
C THR A 18 21.04 27.81 49.50
N ALA A 19 22.16 27.12 49.27
CA ALA A 19 22.88 27.19 47.98
C ALA A 19 21.89 26.86 46.83
N PRO A 20 21.96 27.57 45.71
CA PRO A 20 21.08 27.29 44.56
C PRO A 20 21.39 25.86 44.08
N ARG A 21 20.33 25.00 44.05
CA ARG A 21 20.36 23.70 43.43
C ARG A 21 20.73 23.91 41.98
N THR A 22 21.94 23.60 41.59
CA THR A 22 22.36 23.51 40.19
C THR A 22 21.57 22.39 39.55
N VAL A 23 20.61 22.75 38.67
CA VAL A 23 19.94 21.81 37.80
C VAL A 23 21.02 21.18 36.94
N PRO A 24 21.18 19.85 36.96
CA PRO A 24 22.18 19.20 36.11
C PRO A 24 21.82 19.55 34.63
N ALA A 25 22.81 20.11 33.93
CA ALA A 25 22.64 20.35 32.49
C ALA A 25 22.22 19.04 31.82
N PRO A 26 21.29 19.07 30.85
CA PRO A 26 20.89 17.89 30.14
C PRO A 26 22.15 17.26 29.57
N ARG A 27 22.45 16.02 30.00
CA ARG A 27 23.53 15.24 29.42
C ARG A 27 23.34 15.27 27.91
N ARG A 28 24.23 15.93 27.19
CA ARG A 28 24.34 15.80 25.74
C ARG A 28 24.40 14.30 25.48
N GLY A 29 23.29 13.75 24.90
CA GLY A 29 23.22 12.35 24.60
C GLY A 29 24.48 11.95 23.85
N ALA A 30 25.08 10.85 24.28
CA ALA A 30 26.14 10.21 23.51
C ALA A 30 25.66 10.15 22.05
N PRO A 31 26.55 10.38 21.06
CA PRO A 31 26.17 10.25 19.66
C PRO A 31 25.46 8.90 19.53
N ALA A 32 24.20 8.94 19.05
CA ALA A 32 23.42 7.74 18.86
C ALA A 32 24.31 6.80 18.02
N GLU A 33 24.80 5.72 18.64
CA GLU A 33 25.48 4.66 17.90
C GLU A 33 24.56 4.37 16.74
N ALA A 34 25.07 4.53 15.52
CA ALA A 34 24.29 4.27 14.31
C ALA A 34 23.82 2.83 14.41
N GLU A 35 22.55 2.67 14.79
CA GLU A 35 21.92 1.38 15.01
C GLU A 35 22.12 0.56 13.73
N ARG A 36 23.11 -0.34 13.76
CA ARG A 36 23.48 -1.15 12.59
C ARG A 36 22.39 -2.18 12.42
N LEU A 37 21.80 -2.22 11.23
CA LEU A 37 20.86 -3.26 10.83
C LEU A 37 21.51 -4.64 11.06
N SER A 38 20.82 -5.49 11.81
CA SER A 38 21.25 -6.88 11.94
C SER A 38 21.12 -7.59 10.58
N ARG A 39 21.83 -8.72 10.39
CA ARG A 39 21.66 -9.54 9.18
C ARG A 39 20.18 -9.95 8.97
N ARG A 40 19.48 -10.20 10.05
CA ARG A 40 18.05 -10.56 10.00
C ARG A 40 17.20 -9.39 9.52
N ASP A 41 17.48 -8.17 9.96
CA ASP A 41 16.77 -6.95 9.56
C ASP A 41 16.99 -6.64 8.07
N LEU A 42 18.21 -6.88 7.57
CA LEU A 42 18.52 -6.73 6.15
C LEU A 42 17.75 -7.74 5.29
N TRP A 43 17.69 -9.02 5.72
CA TRP A 43 16.89 -10.02 5.03
C TRP A 43 15.39 -9.71 5.08
N LEU A 44 14.88 -9.23 6.22
CA LEU A 44 13.50 -8.80 6.36
C LEU A 44 13.19 -7.65 5.40
N LEU A 45 14.04 -6.62 5.38
CA LEU A 45 13.89 -5.49 4.46
C LEU A 45 13.93 -5.97 3.00
N LEU A 46 14.88 -6.81 2.63
CA LEU A 46 15.00 -7.36 1.28
C LEU A 46 13.73 -8.08 0.85
N VAL A 47 13.19 -8.98 1.67
CA VAL A 47 11.96 -9.73 1.36
C VAL A 47 10.78 -8.80 1.20
N MET A 48 10.65 -7.76 2.05
CA MET A 48 9.59 -6.76 1.90
C MET A 48 9.74 -5.96 0.59
N MET A 49 10.98 -5.62 0.23
CA MET A 49 11.26 -4.91 -1.03
C MET A 49 11.00 -5.77 -2.26
N VAL A 50 11.32 -7.06 -2.23
CA VAL A 50 11.00 -8.00 -3.31
C VAL A 50 9.50 -8.10 -3.53
N GLY A 51 8.70 -8.21 -2.47
CA GLY A 51 7.23 -8.18 -2.57
C GLY A 51 6.73 -6.85 -3.17
N THR A 52 7.23 -5.73 -2.67
CA THR A 52 6.89 -4.40 -3.20
C THR A 52 7.25 -4.28 -4.68
N PHE A 53 8.47 -4.65 -5.03
CA PHE A 53 8.97 -4.61 -6.40
C PHE A 53 8.09 -5.43 -7.34
N MET A 54 7.75 -6.66 -6.95
CA MET A 54 6.92 -7.56 -7.74
C MET A 54 5.52 -6.99 -7.99
N ALA A 55 4.83 -6.45 -6.96
CA ALA A 55 3.50 -5.89 -7.12
C ALA A 55 3.46 -4.66 -8.04
N ILE A 56 4.44 -3.76 -7.87
CA ILE A 56 4.51 -2.52 -8.67
C ILE A 56 4.96 -2.83 -10.09
N MET A 57 6.01 -3.65 -10.25
CA MET A 57 6.49 -4.09 -11.57
C MET A 57 5.37 -4.73 -12.38
N ASP A 58 4.58 -5.63 -11.78
CA ASP A 58 3.48 -6.30 -12.46
C ASP A 58 2.41 -5.35 -12.98
N GLY A 59 2.12 -4.27 -12.23
CA GLY A 59 1.19 -3.23 -12.67
C GLY A 59 1.64 -2.49 -13.94
N PHE A 60 2.95 -2.38 -14.15
CA PHE A 60 3.52 -1.65 -15.30
C PHE A 60 3.93 -2.56 -16.46
N ILE A 61 4.43 -3.75 -16.18
CA ILE A 61 4.98 -4.67 -17.18
C ILE A 61 3.93 -5.11 -18.22
N VAL A 62 2.68 -5.26 -17.79
CA VAL A 62 1.57 -5.69 -18.65
C VAL A 62 1.24 -4.65 -19.72
N ASN A 63 1.43 -3.36 -19.45
CA ASN A 63 1.15 -2.30 -20.43
C ASN A 63 1.98 -2.46 -21.73
N VAL A 64 3.22 -2.91 -21.60
CA VAL A 64 4.12 -3.16 -22.74
C VAL A 64 3.65 -4.39 -23.53
N ALA A 65 3.03 -5.36 -22.87
CA ALA A 65 2.55 -6.59 -23.48
C ALA A 65 1.22 -6.46 -24.23
N VAL A 66 0.48 -5.36 -24.02
CA VAL A 66 -0.87 -5.14 -24.56
C VAL A 66 -0.98 -5.46 -26.06
N PRO A 67 -0.12 -4.96 -26.97
CA PRO A 67 -0.23 -5.25 -28.39
C PRO A 67 -0.08 -6.75 -28.70
N SER A 68 0.91 -7.41 -28.07
CA SER A 68 1.18 -8.83 -28.28
C SER A 68 0.08 -9.73 -27.71
N VAL A 69 -0.45 -9.40 -26.52
CA VAL A 69 -1.60 -10.10 -25.91
C VAL A 69 -2.84 -9.99 -26.80
N ARG A 70 -3.10 -8.78 -27.33
CA ARG A 70 -4.23 -8.53 -28.20
C ARG A 70 -4.16 -9.36 -29.48
N ALA A 71 -3.00 -9.41 -30.11
CA ALA A 71 -2.79 -10.16 -31.35
C ALA A 71 -2.90 -11.67 -31.12
N ASP A 72 -2.24 -12.21 -30.10
CA ASP A 72 -2.18 -13.65 -29.82
C ASP A 72 -3.54 -14.23 -29.36
N LEU A 73 -4.24 -13.50 -28.48
CA LEU A 73 -5.53 -13.95 -27.93
C LEU A 73 -6.76 -13.49 -28.74
N ASN A 74 -6.56 -12.76 -29.85
CA ASN A 74 -7.65 -12.12 -30.62
C ASN A 74 -8.60 -11.31 -29.73
N ALA A 75 -8.04 -10.60 -28.74
CA ALA A 75 -8.79 -9.90 -27.72
C ALA A 75 -9.36 -8.56 -28.24
N THR A 76 -10.58 -8.24 -27.86
CA THR A 76 -11.16 -6.91 -28.11
C THR A 76 -10.48 -5.84 -27.25
N SER A 77 -10.58 -4.57 -27.65
CA SER A 77 -10.04 -3.46 -26.86
C SER A 77 -10.62 -3.43 -25.44
N ALA A 78 -11.91 -3.69 -25.28
CA ALA A 78 -12.58 -3.75 -23.98
C ALA A 78 -12.05 -4.89 -23.09
N GLN A 79 -11.75 -6.05 -23.68
CA GLN A 79 -11.16 -7.17 -22.93
C GLN A 79 -9.73 -6.86 -22.44
N ILE A 80 -8.92 -6.24 -23.28
CA ILE A 80 -7.57 -5.81 -22.89
C ILE A 80 -7.66 -4.78 -21.77
N GLU A 81 -8.54 -3.81 -21.90
CA GLU A 81 -8.75 -2.80 -20.86
C GLU A 81 -9.20 -3.43 -19.54
N LEU A 82 -10.10 -4.39 -19.57
CA LEU A 82 -10.49 -5.15 -18.38
C LEU A 82 -9.33 -5.95 -17.78
N ALA A 83 -8.45 -6.51 -18.58
CA ALA A 83 -7.28 -7.23 -18.08
C ALA A 83 -6.28 -6.29 -17.37
N VAL A 84 -6.11 -5.05 -17.84
CA VAL A 84 -5.20 -4.05 -17.28
C VAL A 84 -5.85 -3.27 -16.15
N SER A 85 -6.95 -2.55 -16.45
CA SER A 85 -7.62 -1.66 -15.49
C SER A 85 -8.38 -2.44 -14.43
N GLY A 86 -8.91 -3.62 -14.76
CA GLY A 86 -9.58 -4.52 -13.82
C GLY A 86 -8.66 -4.97 -12.68
N TYR A 87 -7.38 -5.21 -12.96
CA TYR A 87 -6.38 -5.47 -11.92
C TYR A 87 -6.25 -4.30 -10.94
N VAL A 88 -6.06 -3.09 -11.47
CA VAL A 88 -5.92 -1.87 -10.64
C VAL A 88 -7.18 -1.61 -9.82
N LEU A 89 -8.35 -1.82 -10.42
CA LEU A 89 -9.65 -1.67 -9.76
C LEU A 89 -9.80 -2.65 -8.59
N VAL A 90 -9.65 -3.95 -8.83
CA VAL A 90 -9.79 -4.98 -7.80
C VAL A 90 -8.74 -4.79 -6.69
N TYR A 91 -7.50 -4.47 -7.06
CA TYR A 91 -6.44 -4.14 -6.11
C TYR A 91 -6.83 -2.97 -5.23
N GLY A 92 -7.27 -1.84 -5.81
CA GLY A 92 -7.67 -0.65 -5.07
C GLY A 92 -8.85 -0.89 -4.13
N LEU A 93 -9.89 -1.63 -4.59
CA LEU A 93 -11.07 -1.99 -3.79
C LEU A 93 -10.70 -2.80 -2.55
N LEU A 94 -9.76 -3.72 -2.68
CA LEU A 94 -9.41 -4.67 -1.63
C LEU A 94 -8.22 -4.24 -0.78
N LEU A 95 -7.51 -3.16 -1.15
CA LEU A 95 -6.30 -2.71 -0.47
C LEU A 95 -6.54 -2.43 1.02
N VAL A 96 -7.60 -1.70 1.35
CA VAL A 96 -7.95 -1.35 2.73
C VAL A 96 -8.41 -2.59 3.49
N THR A 97 -9.22 -3.44 2.85
CA THR A 97 -9.67 -4.73 3.40
C THR A 97 -8.49 -5.64 3.69
N GLY A 98 -7.52 -5.74 2.78
CA GLY A 98 -6.28 -6.51 2.95
C GLY A 98 -5.46 -6.03 4.15
N GLY A 99 -5.38 -4.71 4.38
CA GLY A 99 -4.76 -4.15 5.57
C GLY A 99 -5.45 -4.61 6.85
N ARG A 100 -6.78 -4.51 6.90
CA ARG A 100 -7.58 -4.97 8.07
C ARG A 100 -7.50 -6.47 8.31
N LEU A 101 -7.48 -7.27 7.26
CA LEU A 101 -7.25 -8.71 7.39
C LEU A 101 -5.88 -8.99 8.01
N GLY A 102 -4.87 -8.18 7.71
CA GLY A 102 -3.55 -8.25 8.35
C GLY A 102 -3.58 -8.00 9.84
N ASP A 103 -4.37 -7.03 10.30
CA ASP A 103 -4.56 -6.74 11.72
C ASP A 103 -5.26 -7.92 12.44
N LEU A 104 -6.23 -8.58 11.79
CA LEU A 104 -7.01 -9.68 12.35
C LEU A 104 -6.26 -11.02 12.36
N PHE A 105 -5.61 -11.38 11.26
CA PHE A 105 -5.00 -12.69 11.04
C PHE A 105 -3.49 -12.69 11.17
N GLY A 106 -2.90 -11.50 11.26
CA GLY A 106 -1.47 -11.28 11.37
C GLY A 106 -0.77 -11.06 10.03
N ALA A 107 0.09 -10.04 9.98
CA ALA A 107 0.78 -9.59 8.76
C ALA A 107 1.56 -10.70 8.05
N ARG A 108 2.24 -11.59 8.80
CA ARG A 108 2.99 -12.71 8.20
C ARG A 108 2.11 -13.65 7.39
N ARG A 109 0.95 -14.05 7.97
CA ARG A 109 0.04 -14.99 7.29
C ARG A 109 -0.53 -14.39 6.03
N LEU A 110 -0.97 -13.14 6.11
CA LEU A 110 -1.54 -12.43 4.96
C LEU A 110 -0.48 -12.14 3.88
N PHE A 111 0.74 -11.81 4.28
CA PHE A 111 1.83 -11.63 3.33
C PHE A 111 2.12 -12.93 2.55
N LEU A 112 2.27 -14.05 3.26
CA LEU A 112 2.53 -15.36 2.63
C LEU A 112 1.37 -15.81 1.75
N ALA A 113 0.13 -15.73 2.24
CA ALA A 113 -1.05 -16.08 1.47
C ALA A 113 -1.20 -15.20 0.23
N GLY A 114 -1.02 -13.89 0.38
CA GLY A 114 -1.12 -12.92 -0.72
C GLY A 114 -0.08 -13.17 -1.81
N ILE A 115 1.21 -13.36 -1.43
CA ILE A 115 2.27 -13.71 -2.39
C ILE A 115 1.98 -15.05 -3.07
N GLY A 116 1.50 -16.04 -2.31
CA GLY A 116 1.12 -17.35 -2.88
C GLY A 116 0.01 -17.23 -3.92
N VAL A 117 -1.07 -16.53 -3.58
CA VAL A 117 -2.19 -16.26 -4.51
C VAL A 117 -1.69 -15.49 -5.73
N PHE A 118 -0.90 -14.42 -5.53
CA PHE A 118 -0.35 -13.62 -6.62
C PHE A 118 0.51 -14.46 -7.57
N THR A 119 1.41 -15.27 -7.02
CA THR A 119 2.34 -16.10 -7.80
C THR A 119 1.60 -17.16 -8.61
N LEU A 120 0.63 -17.85 -7.99
CA LEU A 120 -0.19 -18.86 -8.68
C LEU A 120 -1.07 -18.22 -9.77
N ALA A 121 -1.68 -17.08 -9.47
CA ALA A 121 -2.47 -16.35 -10.45
C ALA A 121 -1.63 -15.82 -11.61
N SER A 122 -0.38 -15.39 -11.33
CA SER A 122 0.56 -14.96 -12.37
C SER A 122 0.98 -16.13 -13.27
N LEU A 123 1.25 -17.29 -12.69
CA LEU A 123 1.48 -18.52 -13.45
C LEU A 123 0.28 -18.84 -14.36
N ALA A 124 -0.93 -18.82 -13.79
CA ALA A 124 -2.16 -19.08 -14.54
C ALA A 124 -2.40 -18.04 -15.66
N ALA A 125 -2.11 -16.75 -15.40
CA ALA A 125 -2.19 -15.69 -16.40
C ALA A 125 -1.21 -15.93 -17.57
N GLY A 126 0.02 -16.34 -17.26
CA GLY A 126 1.01 -16.72 -18.29
C GLY A 126 0.62 -17.95 -19.11
N LEU A 127 -0.26 -18.80 -18.58
CA LEU A 127 -0.78 -20.00 -19.26
C LEU A 127 -2.19 -19.78 -19.86
N ALA A 128 -2.71 -18.55 -19.85
CA ALA A 128 -4.05 -18.25 -20.33
C ALA A 128 -4.20 -18.56 -21.82
N SER A 129 -5.28 -19.26 -22.15
CA SER A 129 -5.63 -19.68 -23.53
C SER A 129 -6.59 -18.72 -24.25
N GLY A 130 -6.98 -17.64 -23.58
CA GLY A 130 -7.91 -16.65 -24.13
C GLY A 130 -8.06 -15.42 -23.23
N PRO A 131 -8.76 -14.38 -23.72
CA PRO A 131 -8.88 -13.11 -22.96
C PRO A 131 -9.68 -13.25 -21.65
N VAL A 132 -10.74 -14.07 -21.64
CA VAL A 132 -11.58 -14.23 -20.44
C VAL A 132 -10.82 -14.90 -19.28
N PRO A 133 -10.12 -16.04 -19.46
CA PRO A 133 -9.23 -16.59 -18.45
C PRO A 133 -8.16 -15.59 -17.98
N LEU A 134 -7.55 -14.84 -18.89
CA LEU A 134 -6.57 -13.82 -18.53
C LEU A 134 -7.16 -12.77 -17.59
N ILE A 135 -8.33 -12.22 -17.91
CA ILE A 135 -9.04 -11.24 -17.08
C ILE A 135 -9.31 -11.82 -15.68
N ALA A 136 -9.82 -13.06 -15.63
CA ALA A 136 -10.10 -13.73 -14.36
C ALA A 136 -8.83 -13.92 -13.51
N PHE A 137 -7.73 -14.38 -14.11
CA PHE A 137 -6.47 -14.57 -13.39
C PHE A 137 -5.86 -13.23 -12.95
N ARG A 138 -5.99 -12.18 -13.74
CA ARG A 138 -5.61 -10.81 -13.35
C ARG A 138 -6.39 -10.31 -12.15
N ALA A 139 -7.70 -10.57 -12.08
CA ALA A 139 -8.49 -10.23 -10.91
C ALA A 139 -8.04 -11.00 -9.66
N VAL A 140 -7.76 -12.31 -9.76
CA VAL A 140 -7.22 -13.12 -8.65
C VAL A 140 -5.83 -12.63 -8.24
N GLN A 141 -4.99 -12.25 -9.19
CA GLN A 141 -3.66 -11.69 -8.94
C GLN A 141 -3.75 -10.37 -8.15
N ALA A 142 -4.71 -9.51 -8.49
CA ALA A 142 -5.02 -8.28 -7.76
C ALA A 142 -5.45 -8.54 -6.31
N VAL A 143 -6.26 -9.57 -6.06
CA VAL A 143 -6.58 -10.03 -4.69
C VAL A 143 -5.31 -10.39 -3.93
N GLY A 144 -4.42 -11.17 -4.54
CA GLY A 144 -3.12 -11.51 -3.95
C GLY A 144 -2.32 -10.26 -3.56
N ALA A 145 -2.20 -9.31 -4.48
CA ALA A 145 -1.48 -8.04 -4.25
C ALA A 145 -2.12 -7.24 -3.10
N ALA A 146 -3.44 -7.11 -3.06
CA ALA A 146 -4.17 -6.41 -2.02
C ALA A 146 -3.99 -7.06 -0.62
N LEU A 147 -3.75 -8.36 -0.54
CA LEU A 147 -3.49 -9.06 0.71
C LEU A 147 -2.07 -8.81 1.22
N PHE A 148 -1.03 -8.87 0.37
CA PHE A 148 0.34 -8.78 0.86
C PHE A 148 0.91 -7.36 0.91
N TYR A 149 0.53 -6.48 0.00
CA TYR A 149 1.15 -5.15 -0.12
C TYR A 149 0.97 -4.27 1.13
N PRO A 150 -0.22 -4.18 1.77
CA PRO A 150 -0.37 -3.44 3.01
C PRO A 150 0.49 -3.98 4.15
N GLN A 151 0.77 -5.29 4.14
CA GLN A 151 1.58 -5.94 5.17
C GLN A 151 3.04 -5.49 5.12
N VAL A 152 3.53 -5.09 3.94
CA VAL A 152 4.88 -4.52 3.82
C VAL A 152 5.03 -3.29 4.71
N LEU A 153 4.13 -2.31 4.59
CA LEU A 153 4.16 -1.11 5.42
C LEU A 153 3.96 -1.42 6.91
N ALA A 154 3.03 -2.32 7.24
CA ALA A 154 2.80 -2.74 8.62
C ALA A 154 4.06 -3.36 9.23
N VAL A 155 4.77 -4.22 8.50
CA VAL A 155 6.03 -4.83 8.95
C VAL A 155 7.13 -3.79 9.07
N LEU A 156 7.31 -2.89 8.09
CA LEU A 156 8.34 -1.84 8.16
C LEU A 156 8.12 -0.91 9.36
N GLN A 157 6.87 -0.57 9.68
CA GLN A 157 6.54 0.30 10.80
C GLN A 157 6.72 -0.36 12.16
N THR A 158 6.51 -1.67 12.26
CA THR A 158 6.57 -2.41 13.52
C THR A 158 7.95 -3.03 13.80
N ALA A 159 8.67 -3.44 12.75
CA ALA A 159 9.99 -4.06 12.90
C ALA A 159 11.11 -3.06 13.08
N PHE A 160 10.96 -1.85 12.57
CA PHE A 160 12.01 -0.82 12.61
C PHE A 160 11.59 0.40 13.44
N SER A 161 12.55 1.07 14.09
CA SER A 161 12.33 2.26 14.90
C SER A 161 13.26 3.41 14.47
N GLY A 162 12.99 4.63 14.94
CA GLY A 162 13.87 5.79 14.79
C GLY A 162 14.38 6.03 13.36
N HIS A 163 15.67 6.25 13.23
CA HIS A 163 16.33 6.50 11.95
C HIS A 163 16.34 5.29 11.00
N VAL A 164 16.34 4.07 11.55
CA VAL A 164 16.29 2.84 10.76
C VAL A 164 14.97 2.73 10.02
N ARG A 165 13.85 3.06 10.68
CA ARG A 165 12.54 3.10 10.04
C ARG A 165 12.48 4.12 8.91
N ALA A 166 13.02 5.32 9.13
CA ALA A 166 13.08 6.35 8.11
C ALA A 166 13.86 5.88 6.86
N ARG A 167 14.99 5.19 7.05
CA ARG A 167 15.77 4.59 5.96
C ARG A 167 15.00 3.46 5.26
N ALA A 168 14.35 2.58 6.03
CA ALA A 168 13.55 1.50 5.46
C ALA A 168 12.39 2.03 4.59
N LEU A 169 11.71 3.10 5.03
CA LEU A 169 10.66 3.77 4.25
C LEU A 169 11.23 4.49 3.02
N ALA A 170 12.43 5.07 3.11
CA ALA A 170 13.10 5.66 1.94
C ALA A 170 13.45 4.58 0.89
N VAL A 171 13.98 3.43 1.32
CA VAL A 171 14.23 2.28 0.44
C VAL A 171 12.94 1.75 -0.17
N PHE A 172 11.85 1.69 0.61
CA PHE A 172 10.53 1.33 0.11
C PHE A 172 10.06 2.28 -1.01
N GLY A 173 10.16 3.59 -0.80
CA GLY A 173 9.82 4.59 -1.83
C GLY A 173 10.70 4.47 -3.09
N ALA A 174 12.01 4.28 -2.92
CA ALA A 174 12.93 4.04 -4.03
C ALA A 174 12.60 2.75 -4.79
N THR A 175 12.20 1.69 -4.07
CA THR A 175 11.78 0.42 -4.68
C THR A 175 10.53 0.60 -5.56
N ILE A 176 9.56 1.42 -5.14
CA ILE A 176 8.37 1.74 -5.95
C ILE A 176 8.79 2.40 -7.27
N GLY A 177 9.63 3.45 -7.20
CA GLY A 177 10.13 4.14 -8.39
C GLY A 177 10.93 3.23 -9.32
N LEU A 178 11.84 2.43 -8.76
CA LEU A 178 12.63 1.49 -9.55
C LEU A 178 11.77 0.40 -10.20
N ALA A 179 10.79 -0.14 -9.48
CA ALA A 179 9.91 -1.18 -9.97
C ALA A 179 9.01 -0.70 -11.12
N SER A 180 8.55 0.55 -11.09
CA SER A 180 7.74 1.12 -12.18
C SER A 180 8.55 1.26 -13.48
N ILE A 181 9.80 1.70 -13.39
CA ILE A 181 10.72 1.77 -14.54
C ILE A 181 11.09 0.36 -15.01
N ALA A 182 11.48 -0.51 -14.06
CA ALA A 182 11.86 -1.87 -14.37
C ALA A 182 10.73 -2.66 -15.06
N GLY A 183 9.46 -2.43 -14.66
CA GLY A 183 8.30 -3.05 -15.29
C GLY A 183 8.23 -2.76 -16.80
N GLN A 184 8.43 -1.52 -17.19
CA GLN A 184 8.41 -1.12 -18.59
C GLN A 184 9.62 -1.71 -19.37
N VAL A 185 10.83 -1.55 -18.80
CA VAL A 185 12.07 -2.03 -19.46
C VAL A 185 12.09 -3.56 -19.57
N LEU A 186 11.80 -4.25 -18.46
CA LEU A 186 11.77 -5.71 -18.44
C LEU A 186 10.64 -6.27 -19.33
N GLY A 187 9.49 -5.59 -19.38
CA GLY A 187 8.40 -5.97 -20.27
C GLY A 187 8.81 -6.00 -21.73
N GLY A 188 9.45 -4.93 -22.21
CA GLY A 188 9.98 -4.85 -23.55
C GLY A 188 11.06 -5.89 -23.80
N LEU A 189 12.00 -6.03 -22.87
CA LEU A 189 13.11 -6.99 -22.98
C LEU A 189 12.61 -8.45 -23.03
N LEU A 190 11.68 -8.84 -22.14
CA LEU A 190 11.16 -10.21 -22.08
C LEU A 190 10.37 -10.58 -23.33
N ILE A 191 9.63 -9.63 -23.91
CA ILE A 191 8.91 -9.85 -25.18
C ILE A 191 9.89 -9.96 -26.34
N HIS A 192 10.91 -9.09 -26.38
CA HIS A 192 11.92 -9.10 -27.45
C HIS A 192 12.78 -10.37 -27.41
N LEU A 193 13.18 -10.82 -26.22
CA LEU A 193 13.99 -12.04 -26.06
C LEU A 193 13.20 -13.32 -26.36
N ASP A 194 11.87 -13.25 -26.34
CA ASP A 194 10.98 -14.38 -26.61
C ASP A 194 11.43 -15.69 -25.96
N LEU A 195 11.72 -15.63 -24.67
CA LEU A 195 12.26 -16.78 -23.92
C LEU A 195 11.32 -17.99 -24.10
N PHE A 196 11.88 -19.06 -24.62
CA PHE A 196 11.20 -20.33 -24.89
C PHE A 196 10.04 -20.25 -25.92
N GLY A 197 9.96 -19.19 -26.73
CA GLY A 197 8.85 -18.98 -27.67
C GLY A 197 7.53 -18.64 -26.99
N LEU A 198 7.57 -18.11 -25.76
CA LEU A 198 6.38 -17.80 -24.96
C LEU A 198 5.89 -16.37 -25.14
N GLY A 199 6.64 -15.52 -25.85
CA GLY A 199 6.26 -14.14 -26.16
C GLY A 199 5.84 -13.34 -24.93
N TRP A 200 4.64 -12.73 -24.99
CA TRP A 200 4.08 -11.92 -23.92
C TRP A 200 3.84 -12.68 -22.60
N ARG A 201 3.73 -14.00 -22.64
CA ARG A 201 3.50 -14.83 -21.43
C ARG A 201 4.64 -14.69 -20.43
N ASN A 202 5.84 -14.39 -20.91
CA ASN A 202 7.01 -14.17 -20.07
C ASN A 202 6.84 -13.01 -19.08
N VAL A 203 6.01 -12.00 -19.38
CA VAL A 203 5.77 -10.88 -18.47
C VAL A 203 5.01 -11.30 -17.18
N PHE A 204 4.24 -12.37 -17.27
CA PHE A 204 3.58 -12.97 -16.10
C PHE A 204 4.48 -14.03 -15.45
N LEU A 205 5.12 -14.87 -16.25
CA LEU A 205 5.94 -15.97 -15.75
C LEU A 205 7.17 -15.49 -14.96
N VAL A 206 7.68 -14.28 -15.22
CA VAL A 206 8.79 -13.68 -14.45
C VAL A 206 8.45 -13.50 -12.98
N ASN A 207 7.17 -13.30 -12.64
CA ASN A 207 6.72 -13.20 -11.26
C ASN A 207 6.81 -14.53 -10.50
N VAL A 208 6.83 -15.68 -11.18
CA VAL A 208 6.84 -17.00 -10.53
C VAL A 208 8.14 -17.23 -9.74
N PRO A 209 9.34 -17.16 -10.35
CA PRO A 209 10.58 -17.33 -9.58
C PRO A 209 10.74 -16.26 -8.51
N ILE A 210 10.35 -15.00 -8.77
CA ILE A 210 10.42 -13.91 -7.78
C ILE A 210 9.49 -14.20 -6.60
N GLY A 211 8.26 -14.61 -6.87
CA GLY A 211 7.28 -14.95 -5.83
C GLY A 211 7.68 -16.15 -5.00
N LEU A 212 8.24 -17.20 -5.61
CA LEU A 212 8.77 -18.37 -4.88
C LEU A 212 9.93 -17.96 -3.96
N LEU A 213 10.85 -17.15 -4.42
CA LEU A 213 11.94 -16.61 -3.60
C LEU A 213 11.39 -15.77 -2.44
N ALA A 214 10.41 -14.91 -2.70
CA ALA A 214 9.75 -14.11 -1.68
C ALA A 214 9.02 -14.99 -0.64
N LEU A 215 8.33 -16.05 -1.07
CA LEU A 215 7.66 -17.01 -0.16
C LEU A 215 8.66 -17.72 0.75
N VAL A 216 9.74 -18.26 0.18
CA VAL A 216 10.80 -18.95 0.94
C VAL A 216 11.47 -17.97 1.90
N GLY A 217 11.84 -16.79 1.43
CA GLY A 217 12.46 -15.75 2.25
C GLY A 217 11.55 -15.29 3.40
N ALA A 218 10.28 -14.98 3.08
CA ALA A 218 9.30 -14.56 4.08
C ALA A 218 9.02 -15.66 5.12
N GLY A 219 8.93 -16.89 4.69
CA GLY A 219 8.73 -18.03 5.60
C GLY A 219 9.84 -18.17 6.65
N ARG A 220 11.09 -17.82 6.28
CA ARG A 220 12.27 -17.91 7.17
C ARG A 220 12.47 -16.66 8.04
N VAL A 221 12.16 -15.47 7.53
CA VAL A 221 12.60 -14.21 8.13
C VAL A 221 11.48 -13.47 8.87
N LEU A 222 10.22 -13.56 8.37
CA LEU A 222 9.12 -12.88 9.04
C LEU A 222 8.87 -13.49 10.41
N PRO A 223 8.86 -12.65 11.45
CA PRO A 223 8.53 -13.13 12.79
C PRO A 223 7.12 -13.69 12.81
N GLY A 224 6.89 -14.74 13.59
CA GLY A 224 5.54 -15.25 13.82
C GLY A 224 4.65 -14.11 14.27
N SER A 225 3.54 -13.90 13.55
CA SER A 225 2.60 -12.84 13.92
C SER A 225 2.03 -13.14 15.30
N ARG A 226 2.44 -12.38 16.30
CA ARG A 226 1.59 -12.22 17.47
C ARG A 226 0.40 -11.41 16.96
N VAL A 227 -0.72 -12.09 16.71
CA VAL A 227 -2.01 -11.41 16.69
C VAL A 227 -2.02 -10.58 17.96
N ALA A 228 -2.21 -9.28 17.86
CA ALA A 228 -2.21 -8.39 19.01
C ALA A 228 -3.22 -8.98 20.02
N GLY A 229 -2.70 -9.73 20.96
CA GLY A 229 -3.46 -10.41 21.98
C GLY A 229 -3.83 -9.37 23.03
N GLY A 230 -4.98 -8.80 22.91
CA GLY A 230 -5.49 -7.87 23.89
C GLY A 230 -6.81 -7.29 23.44
N GLY A 231 -7.89 -7.95 23.79
CA GLY A 231 -9.20 -7.36 23.93
C GLY A 231 -9.94 -7.12 22.59
N HIS A 232 -11.08 -7.78 22.49
CA HIS A 232 -12.10 -7.66 21.44
C HIS A 232 -11.63 -8.13 20.04
N ARG A 233 -11.98 -9.37 19.73
CA ARG A 233 -12.10 -9.85 18.35
C ARG A 233 -13.21 -9.02 17.68
N THR A 234 -12.85 -7.86 17.24
CA THR A 234 -13.74 -7.03 16.45
C THR A 234 -13.72 -7.62 15.04
N GLY A 235 -14.88 -8.09 14.60
CA GLY A 235 -15.05 -8.63 13.25
C GLY A 235 -14.67 -7.62 12.18
N LEU A 236 -14.48 -8.10 10.97
CA LEU A 236 -14.33 -7.25 9.80
C LEU A 236 -15.62 -6.44 9.61
N ASP A 237 -15.51 -5.13 9.44
CA ASP A 237 -16.65 -4.27 9.09
C ASP A 237 -17.04 -4.49 7.64
N LEU A 238 -17.82 -5.56 7.40
CA LEU A 238 -18.28 -5.91 6.06
C LEU A 238 -19.17 -4.83 5.44
N THR A 239 -19.90 -4.09 6.26
CA THR A 239 -20.73 -2.98 5.78
C THR A 239 -19.87 -1.82 5.30
N GLY A 240 -18.85 -1.42 6.08
CA GLY A 240 -17.88 -0.42 5.67
C GLY A 240 -17.12 -0.83 4.41
N VAL A 241 -16.66 -2.08 4.34
CA VAL A 241 -16.03 -2.65 3.13
C VAL A 241 -16.97 -2.56 1.92
N GLY A 242 -18.22 -2.98 2.08
CA GLY A 242 -19.21 -2.95 0.99
C GLY A 242 -19.51 -1.54 0.49
N LEU A 243 -19.68 -0.59 1.41
CA LEU A 243 -19.94 0.82 1.08
C LEU A 243 -18.74 1.47 0.39
N LEU A 244 -17.52 1.26 0.92
CA LEU A 244 -16.30 1.81 0.32
C LEU A 244 -16.07 1.21 -1.07
N SER A 245 -16.16 -0.11 -1.19
CA SER A 245 -16.00 -0.78 -2.49
C SER A 245 -17.06 -0.36 -3.48
N GLY A 246 -18.31 -0.25 -3.06
CA GLY A 246 -19.41 0.24 -3.91
C GLY A 246 -19.18 1.67 -4.40
N ALA A 247 -18.77 2.58 -3.50
CA ALA A 247 -18.45 3.96 -3.86
C ALA A 247 -17.28 4.06 -4.86
N LEU A 248 -16.21 3.27 -4.64
CA LEU A 248 -15.08 3.22 -5.55
C LEU A 248 -15.45 2.61 -6.91
N LEU A 249 -16.29 1.58 -6.95
CA LEU A 249 -16.80 1.01 -8.21
C LEU A 249 -17.64 2.04 -8.98
N LEU A 250 -18.58 2.70 -8.29
CA LEU A 250 -19.44 3.73 -8.88
C LEU A 250 -18.63 4.92 -9.41
N LEU A 251 -17.46 5.19 -8.84
CA LEU A 251 -16.57 6.23 -9.32
C LEU A 251 -15.69 5.74 -10.48
N THR A 252 -15.05 4.58 -10.31
CA THR A 252 -13.96 4.15 -11.21
C THR A 252 -14.46 3.51 -12.49
N VAL A 253 -15.51 2.66 -12.43
CA VAL A 253 -16.03 1.96 -13.61
C VAL A 253 -16.52 2.95 -14.68
N PRO A 254 -17.32 3.99 -14.36
CA PRO A 254 -17.72 4.97 -15.35
C PRO A 254 -16.56 5.78 -15.93
N LEU A 255 -15.54 6.10 -15.12
CA LEU A 255 -14.36 6.84 -15.59
C LEU A 255 -13.52 6.02 -16.57
N VAL A 256 -13.44 4.70 -16.37
CA VAL A 256 -12.70 3.78 -17.23
C VAL A 256 -13.48 3.44 -18.49
N GLN A 257 -14.75 3.04 -18.35
CA GLN A 257 -15.54 2.53 -19.49
C GLN A 257 -16.41 3.59 -20.17
N GLY A 258 -16.71 4.70 -19.50
CA GLY A 258 -17.63 5.72 -20.01
C GLY A 258 -17.15 6.35 -21.31
N GLN A 259 -15.86 6.58 -21.45
CA GLN A 259 -15.28 7.16 -22.68
C GLN A 259 -15.47 6.22 -23.87
N HIS A 260 -15.20 4.93 -23.73
CA HIS A 260 -15.39 3.95 -24.83
C HIS A 260 -16.85 3.74 -25.21
N ALA A 261 -17.75 3.92 -24.24
CA ALA A 261 -19.19 3.79 -24.45
C ALA A 261 -19.87 5.11 -24.87
N GLY A 262 -19.11 6.19 -25.11
CA GLY A 262 -19.66 7.49 -25.49
C GLY A 262 -20.43 8.20 -24.37
N TRP A 263 -20.06 7.98 -23.11
CA TRP A 263 -20.67 8.56 -21.92
C TRP A 263 -22.17 8.32 -21.79
N PRO A 264 -22.61 7.06 -21.76
CA PRO A 264 -24.03 6.72 -21.66
C PRO A 264 -24.63 7.19 -20.32
N ALA A 265 -25.95 7.29 -20.24
CA ALA A 265 -26.66 7.78 -19.06
C ALA A 265 -26.28 7.01 -17.76
N TRP A 266 -26.03 5.69 -17.85
CA TRP A 266 -25.62 4.92 -16.69
C TRP A 266 -24.30 5.42 -16.08
N ALA A 267 -23.35 5.92 -16.90
CA ALA A 267 -22.08 6.41 -16.42
C ALA A 267 -22.25 7.68 -15.55
N TRP A 268 -23.11 8.59 -16.00
CA TRP A 268 -23.46 9.79 -15.25
C TRP A 268 -24.25 9.47 -13.97
N ILE A 269 -25.18 8.53 -14.03
CA ILE A 269 -25.95 8.06 -12.87
C ILE A 269 -25.00 7.43 -11.83
N ALA A 270 -24.07 6.58 -12.28
CA ALA A 270 -23.08 5.95 -11.38
C ALA A 270 -22.17 6.98 -10.73
N LEU A 271 -21.63 7.96 -11.48
CA LEU A 271 -20.83 9.05 -10.94
C LEU A 271 -21.61 9.89 -9.92
N ALA A 272 -22.87 10.22 -10.23
CA ALA A 272 -23.72 10.95 -9.31
C ALA A 272 -24.04 10.14 -8.04
N ALA A 273 -24.19 8.82 -8.14
CA ALA A 273 -24.44 7.93 -7.00
C ALA A 273 -23.19 7.71 -6.13
N ALA A 274 -21.99 7.86 -6.68
CA ALA A 274 -20.74 7.68 -5.92
C ALA A 274 -20.67 8.61 -4.71
N GLY A 275 -21.03 9.89 -4.86
CA GLY A 275 -21.01 10.88 -3.77
C GLY A 275 -21.89 10.48 -2.57
N PRO A 276 -23.19 10.20 -2.76
CA PRO A 276 -24.07 9.70 -1.70
C PRO A 276 -23.57 8.42 -1.03
N VAL A 277 -22.99 7.46 -1.79
CA VAL A 277 -22.46 6.23 -1.21
C VAL A 277 -21.19 6.49 -0.40
N PHE A 278 -20.30 7.40 -0.82
CA PHE A 278 -19.18 7.87 0.01
C PHE A 278 -19.68 8.57 1.30
N ALA A 279 -20.72 9.37 1.20
CA ALA A 279 -21.31 10.02 2.38
C ALA A 279 -21.92 8.98 3.34
N ALA A 280 -22.61 7.96 2.83
CA ALA A 280 -23.12 6.84 3.62
C ALA A 280 -21.99 6.02 4.26
N PHE A 281 -20.91 5.74 3.53
CA PHE A 281 -19.70 5.14 4.10
C PHE A 281 -19.16 5.95 5.26
N TRP A 282 -18.99 7.27 5.09
CA TRP A 282 -18.46 8.14 6.12
C TRP A 282 -19.38 8.24 7.34
N ALA A 283 -20.70 8.27 7.14
CA ALA A 283 -21.68 8.24 8.21
C ALA A 283 -21.63 6.93 8.99
N TRP A 284 -21.45 5.80 8.27
CA TRP A 284 -21.30 4.48 8.85
C TRP A 284 -20.05 4.38 9.73
N GLU A 285 -18.88 4.79 9.22
CA GLU A 285 -17.62 4.79 9.96
C GLU A 285 -17.71 5.62 11.25
N ARG A 286 -18.34 6.79 11.18
CA ARG A 286 -18.62 7.62 12.35
C ARG A 286 -19.51 6.91 13.38
N ARG A 287 -20.53 6.21 12.91
CA ARG A 287 -21.42 5.44 13.78
C ARG A 287 -20.68 4.29 14.45
N VAL A 288 -19.91 3.52 13.71
CA VAL A 288 -19.09 2.42 14.22
C VAL A 288 -18.11 2.93 15.28
N ALA A 289 -17.42 4.02 14.99
CA ALA A 289 -16.49 4.66 15.94
C ALA A 289 -17.19 5.15 17.21
N ALA A 290 -18.37 5.77 17.09
CA ALA A 290 -19.15 6.27 18.23
C ALA A 290 -19.69 5.14 19.14
N LEU A 291 -19.94 3.96 18.56
CA LEU A 291 -20.36 2.76 19.30
C LEU A 291 -19.17 1.99 19.91
N GLY A 292 -17.95 2.52 19.82
CA GLY A 292 -16.75 1.85 20.32
C GLY A 292 -16.32 0.63 19.48
N GLY A 293 -16.85 0.50 18.25
CA GLY A 293 -16.43 -0.50 17.28
C GLY A 293 -15.11 -0.13 16.62
N ASN A 294 -14.65 -1.00 15.70
CA ASN A 294 -13.45 -0.77 14.89
C ASN A 294 -13.85 -0.36 13.48
N PRO A 295 -13.91 0.94 13.19
CA PRO A 295 -14.19 1.43 11.85
C PRO A 295 -13.09 0.99 10.88
N LEU A 296 -13.42 0.82 9.59
CA LEU A 296 -12.46 0.51 8.54
C LEU A 296 -11.43 1.63 8.39
N VAL A 297 -11.92 2.87 8.47
CA VAL A 297 -11.11 4.10 8.46
C VAL A 297 -11.52 4.94 9.67
N ASP A 298 -10.61 5.14 10.62
CA ASP A 298 -10.90 5.93 11.82
C ASP A 298 -11.12 7.42 11.45
N PRO A 299 -12.36 7.96 11.61
CA PRO A 299 -12.64 9.36 11.32
C PRO A 299 -11.84 10.35 12.16
N ALA A 300 -11.35 9.93 13.34
CA ALA A 300 -10.56 10.79 14.22
C ALA A 300 -9.18 11.14 13.60
N LEU A 301 -8.66 10.31 12.73
CA LEU A 301 -7.40 10.58 12.03
C LEU A 301 -7.48 11.84 11.17
N PHE A 302 -8.61 12.08 10.51
CA PHE A 302 -8.81 13.25 9.65
C PHE A 302 -8.92 14.58 10.42
N ARG A 303 -9.16 14.53 11.73
CA ARG A 303 -9.10 15.71 12.61
C ARG A 303 -7.66 16.16 12.88
N ARG A 304 -6.67 15.28 12.65
CA ARG A 304 -5.25 15.62 12.79
C ARG A 304 -4.78 16.32 11.53
N ARG A 305 -4.40 17.59 11.63
CA ARG A 305 -3.95 18.41 10.48
C ARG A 305 -2.81 17.75 9.69
N ALA A 306 -1.85 17.13 10.40
CA ALA A 306 -0.73 16.44 9.76
C ALA A 306 -1.19 15.26 8.88
N PHE A 307 -2.20 14.50 9.32
CA PHE A 307 -2.74 13.38 8.54
C PHE A 307 -3.49 13.88 7.30
N SER A 308 -4.40 14.84 7.46
CA SER A 308 -5.18 15.39 6.35
C SER A 308 -4.30 16.12 5.33
N ALA A 309 -3.33 16.93 5.79
CA ALA A 309 -2.37 17.59 4.90
C ALA A 309 -1.49 16.57 4.18
N GLY A 310 -0.99 15.54 4.88
CA GLY A 310 -0.19 14.48 4.26
C GLY A 310 -0.94 13.74 3.16
N ASN A 311 -2.23 13.40 3.39
CA ASN A 311 -3.06 12.77 2.35
C ASN A 311 -3.34 13.71 1.17
N ALA A 312 -3.60 15.00 1.43
CA ALA A 312 -3.81 15.99 0.37
C ALA A 312 -2.56 16.17 -0.50
N ILE A 313 -1.37 16.24 0.13
CA ILE A 313 -0.08 16.30 -0.58
C ILE A 313 0.15 15.03 -1.40
N ALA A 314 -0.10 13.85 -0.83
CA ALA A 314 0.04 12.59 -1.55
C ALA A 314 -0.90 12.52 -2.77
N LEU A 315 -2.17 12.90 -2.59
CA LEU A 315 -3.14 12.94 -3.68
C LEU A 315 -2.69 13.90 -4.80
N ALA A 316 -2.28 15.12 -4.44
CA ALA A 316 -1.80 16.11 -5.41
C ALA A 316 -0.53 15.62 -6.13
N PHE A 317 0.40 14.98 -5.41
CA PHE A 317 1.62 14.42 -5.99
C PHE A 317 1.32 13.32 -7.00
N PHE A 318 0.50 12.33 -6.64
CA PHE A 318 0.18 11.22 -7.55
C PHE A 318 -0.68 11.67 -8.73
N ALA A 319 -1.62 12.59 -8.53
CA ALA A 319 -2.41 13.18 -9.61
C ALA A 319 -1.53 13.98 -10.59
N GLY A 320 -0.62 14.80 -10.06
CA GLY A 320 0.33 15.57 -10.87
C GLY A 320 1.30 14.67 -11.62
N ASN A 321 1.79 13.60 -10.98
CA ASN A 321 2.66 12.61 -11.60
C ASN A 321 1.96 11.89 -12.77
N ALA A 322 0.72 11.43 -12.56
CA ALA A 322 -0.08 10.81 -13.62
C ALA A 322 -0.34 11.77 -14.79
N GLY A 323 -0.68 13.04 -14.49
CA GLY A 323 -0.86 14.08 -15.50
C GLY A 323 0.41 14.38 -16.29
N LEU A 324 1.57 14.43 -15.62
CA LEU A 324 2.86 14.65 -16.28
C LEU A 324 3.16 13.53 -17.30
N PHE A 325 3.02 12.27 -16.89
CA PHE A 325 3.24 11.13 -17.79
C PHE A 325 2.25 11.12 -18.95
N PHE A 326 1.00 11.48 -18.72
CA PHE A 326 -0.01 11.57 -19.77
C PHE A 326 0.37 12.65 -20.82
N VAL A 327 0.67 13.86 -20.37
CA VAL A 327 1.06 14.97 -21.26
C VAL A 327 2.38 14.65 -22.00
N LEU A 328 3.35 14.07 -21.30
CA LEU A 328 4.63 13.68 -21.91
C LEU A 328 4.40 12.63 -23.01
N THR A 329 3.54 11.64 -22.76
CA THR A 329 3.20 10.61 -23.75
C THR A 329 2.55 11.24 -24.98
N LEU A 330 1.58 12.15 -24.81
CA LEU A 330 0.94 12.84 -25.92
C LEU A 330 1.96 13.69 -26.72
N GLN A 331 2.83 14.42 -26.04
CA GLN A 331 3.85 15.24 -26.74
C GLN A 331 4.85 14.38 -27.53
N LEU A 332 5.27 13.22 -26.99
CA LEU A 332 6.18 12.33 -27.69
C LEU A 332 5.49 11.65 -28.89
N GLN A 333 4.22 11.29 -28.77
CA GLN A 333 3.46 10.64 -29.84
C GLN A 333 3.08 11.64 -30.94
N ASP A 334 2.46 12.76 -30.57
CA ASP A 334 1.91 13.72 -31.53
C ASP A 334 2.94 14.76 -31.98
N GLY A 335 3.87 15.16 -31.11
CA GLY A 335 4.85 16.21 -31.37
C GLY A 335 6.12 15.72 -32.08
N LEU A 336 6.61 14.53 -31.75
CA LEU A 336 7.85 13.97 -32.30
C LEU A 336 7.64 12.74 -33.20
N GLY A 337 6.39 12.30 -33.38
CA GLY A 337 6.08 11.09 -34.16
C GLY A 337 6.66 9.81 -33.55
N SER A 338 7.10 9.87 -32.29
CA SER A 338 7.72 8.74 -31.59
C SER A 338 6.63 7.89 -30.98
N VAL A 339 6.47 6.65 -31.45
CA VAL A 339 5.60 5.64 -30.84
C VAL A 339 6.40 4.82 -29.84
N SER A 340 5.82 4.56 -28.70
CA SER A 340 6.41 3.88 -27.53
C SER A 340 7.06 2.51 -27.81
N TYR A 341 6.87 1.92 -29.00
CA TYR A 341 7.36 0.60 -29.41
C TYR A 341 8.27 0.66 -30.66
N THR A 342 8.71 1.85 -31.09
CA THR A 342 9.61 1.97 -32.26
C THR A 342 11.05 2.31 -31.90
N HIS A 343 11.40 2.40 -30.61
CA HIS A 343 12.76 2.63 -30.14
C HIS A 343 13.13 1.75 -28.96
#